data_b66226ff0ab20360baeec3aa35919436
#
_entry.id   b66226ff0ab20360baeec3aa35919436
#
_cell.length_a   1.000
_cell.length_b   1.000
_cell.length_c   1.000
_cell.angle_alpha   90.00
_cell.angle_beta   90.00
_cell.angle_gamma   90.00
#
_symmetry.space_group_name_H-M   'P 1'
#
loop_
_entity.id
_entity.type
_entity.pdbx_description
1 polymer ?
#
loop_
_entity_poly.entity_id
_entity_poly.type
_entity_poly.pdbx_seq_one_letter_code
_entity_poly.pdbx_strand_id
1 'polypeptide(L)'
;IGMSVFSFNLTTQDEAKRAVFNDLNFRKAMSHAINRDQINEIAYFGLGTPLQYTAFDADTAAFVTSDQRNANIKFDQDGAKKLLDAANVKDQDGDGDRDLPNGQEFRLNIQFATQGVAAQVVEIIAQNWSDVGITTSIKEVTSDEYRASQSANELDVHVWNKGEPLAVFLGDTAELVPPFASYFGLRNGMLWEQYINTNGKEGVKPPSTIDEMQNLARDFTTVPAGTARSNELGRKIAQRTVEDLFFIGTVKAVAPIYFSNNLSNFKVPVTSSYSYYRTFPYLAPQWSLN
;
A
#
# COMPACT_ATOMS: atom_id res chain seq x y z
N ILE A 1 -4.79 7.89 11.15
CA ILE A 1 -3.36 8.01 10.85
C ILE A 1 -3.03 6.91 9.87
N GLY A 2 -2.46 7.25 8.75
CA GLY A 2 -2.15 6.31 7.70
C GLY A 2 -0.77 6.60 7.11
N MET A 3 -0.36 5.76 6.19
CA MET A 3 0.81 5.98 5.36
C MET A 3 0.39 6.04 3.89
N SER A 4 1.12 6.76 3.08
CA SER A 4 0.99 6.64 1.64
C SER A 4 1.50 5.27 1.21
N VAL A 5 0.66 4.50 0.53
CA VAL A 5 0.96 3.14 0.10
C VAL A 5 0.89 3.08 -1.41
N PHE A 6 1.90 2.49 -2.02
CA PHE A 6 1.98 2.28 -3.46
C PHE A 6 1.79 0.80 -3.78
N SER A 7 1.14 0.51 -4.88
CA SER A 7 0.92 -0.85 -5.35
C SER A 7 0.87 -0.86 -6.87
N PHE A 8 1.54 -1.82 -7.49
CA PHE A 8 1.46 -2.01 -8.93
C PHE A 8 0.17 -2.72 -9.30
N ASN A 9 -0.34 -2.45 -10.50
CA ASN A 9 -1.51 -3.12 -11.04
C ASN A 9 -1.14 -4.54 -11.45
N LEU A 10 -1.34 -5.51 -10.56
CA LEU A 10 -0.98 -6.91 -10.76
C LEU A 10 -1.83 -7.61 -11.82
N THR A 11 -2.89 -6.94 -12.27
CA THR A 11 -3.84 -7.44 -13.28
C THR A 11 -4.04 -6.46 -14.44
N THR A 12 -3.04 -5.61 -14.72
CA THR A 12 -3.07 -4.73 -15.90
C THR A 12 -3.30 -5.54 -17.17
N GLN A 13 -3.97 -4.94 -18.17
CA GLN A 13 -4.23 -5.57 -19.45
C GLN A 13 -2.95 -5.73 -20.29
N ASP A 14 -1.98 -4.86 -20.12
CA ASP A 14 -0.64 -5.00 -20.72
C ASP A 14 0.08 -6.22 -20.14
N GLU A 15 0.24 -7.27 -20.94
CA GLU A 15 0.83 -8.54 -20.51
C GLU A 15 2.29 -8.42 -20.12
N ALA A 16 3.06 -7.56 -20.80
CA ALA A 16 4.48 -7.35 -20.51
C ALA A 16 4.64 -6.62 -19.16
N LYS A 17 3.89 -5.55 -18.92
CA LYS A 17 3.85 -4.87 -17.63
C LYS A 17 3.32 -5.80 -16.53
N ARG A 18 2.26 -6.57 -16.82
CA ARG A 18 1.67 -7.51 -15.86
C ARG A 18 2.70 -8.54 -15.40
N ALA A 19 3.49 -9.09 -16.31
CA ALA A 19 4.56 -10.03 -15.95
C ALA A 19 5.59 -9.38 -15.03
N VAL A 20 6.05 -8.17 -15.34
CA VAL A 20 7.00 -7.40 -14.51
C VAL A 20 6.40 -7.05 -13.15
N PHE A 21 5.17 -6.54 -13.09
CA PHE A 21 4.53 -6.16 -11.81
C PHE A 21 4.30 -7.37 -10.89
N ASN A 22 4.13 -8.57 -11.45
CA ASN A 22 4.03 -9.81 -10.68
C ASN A 22 5.40 -10.42 -10.30
N ASP A 23 6.51 -9.92 -10.83
CA ASP A 23 7.84 -10.34 -10.41
C ASP A 23 8.18 -9.74 -9.02
N LEU A 24 8.52 -10.58 -8.05
CA LEU A 24 8.84 -10.15 -6.71
C LEU A 24 10.15 -9.34 -6.64
N ASN A 25 11.13 -9.64 -7.50
CA ASN A 25 12.37 -8.87 -7.56
C ASN A 25 12.11 -7.45 -8.03
N PHE A 26 11.20 -7.27 -9.00
CA PHE A 26 10.76 -5.94 -9.41
C PHE A 26 10.15 -5.17 -8.24
N ARG A 27 9.16 -5.75 -7.55
CA ARG A 27 8.52 -5.06 -6.41
C ARG A 27 9.50 -4.75 -5.28
N LYS A 28 10.44 -5.66 -4.98
CA LYS A 28 11.52 -5.39 -4.02
C LYS A 28 12.45 -4.27 -4.48
N ALA A 29 12.84 -4.26 -5.75
CA ALA A 29 13.66 -3.20 -6.33
C ALA A 29 13.00 -1.84 -6.15
N MET A 30 11.72 -1.72 -6.52
CA MET A 30 10.97 -0.47 -6.41
C MET A 30 10.80 -0.03 -4.95
N SER A 31 10.71 -0.95 -4.00
CA SER A 31 10.72 -0.63 -2.57
C SER A 31 12.08 -0.16 -2.06
N HIS A 32 13.18 -0.82 -2.47
CA HIS A 32 14.54 -0.44 -2.09
C HIS A 32 15.01 0.86 -2.74
N ALA A 33 14.44 1.23 -3.89
CA ALA A 33 14.72 2.51 -4.53
C ALA A 33 14.18 3.72 -3.75
N ILE A 34 13.17 3.54 -2.89
CA ILE A 34 12.51 4.64 -2.18
C ILE A 34 13.34 5.13 -0.99
N ASN A 35 13.71 6.41 -1.00
CA ASN A 35 14.31 7.11 0.13
C ASN A 35 13.23 7.59 1.10
N ARG A 36 12.88 6.75 2.07
CA ARG A 36 11.84 7.02 3.05
C ARG A 36 12.23 8.10 4.05
N ASP A 37 13.53 8.26 4.33
CA ASP A 37 14.01 9.33 5.21
C ASP A 37 13.81 10.69 4.54
N GLN A 38 14.09 10.81 3.25
CA GLN A 38 13.81 12.02 2.47
C GLN A 38 12.30 12.35 2.45
N ILE A 39 11.45 11.35 2.26
CA ILE A 39 9.99 11.55 2.34
C ILE A 39 9.60 12.04 3.73
N ASN A 40 10.16 11.45 4.81
CA ASN A 40 9.87 11.85 6.18
C ASN A 40 10.26 13.31 6.43
N GLU A 41 11.45 13.70 6.01
CA GLU A 41 11.94 15.08 6.20
C GLU A 41 11.10 16.10 5.41
N ILE A 42 10.84 15.85 4.13
CA ILE A 42 10.21 16.83 3.25
C ILE A 42 8.69 16.89 3.43
N ALA A 43 8.02 15.74 3.49
CA ALA A 43 6.56 15.70 3.54
C ALA A 43 6.00 15.63 4.96
N TYR A 44 6.78 15.17 5.94
CA TYR A 44 6.30 14.95 7.31
C TYR A 44 7.17 15.64 8.37
N PHE A 45 8.11 16.53 7.98
CA PHE A 45 8.94 17.33 8.88
C PHE A 45 9.73 16.50 9.90
N GLY A 46 10.16 15.29 9.53
CA GLY A 46 10.87 14.37 10.42
C GLY A 46 10.00 13.72 11.51
N LEU A 47 8.69 13.97 11.50
CA LEU A 47 7.78 13.50 12.57
C LEU A 47 7.17 12.12 12.30
N GLY A 48 7.31 11.59 11.09
CA GLY A 48 6.80 10.28 10.70
C GLY A 48 7.77 9.15 11.06
N THR A 49 7.35 7.94 10.75
CA THR A 49 8.19 6.74 10.92
C THR A 49 8.23 5.96 9.62
N PRO A 50 9.41 5.80 8.97
CA PRO A 50 9.58 4.91 7.84
C PRO A 50 9.22 3.47 8.20
N LEU A 51 8.27 2.86 7.49
CA LEU A 51 7.78 1.51 7.76
C LEU A 51 7.28 0.83 6.49
N GLN A 52 7.27 -0.51 6.52
CA GLN A 52 6.53 -1.30 5.56
C GLN A 52 5.07 -1.42 5.98
N TYR A 53 4.17 -1.55 5.00
CA TYR A 53 2.77 -1.87 5.23
C TYR A 53 2.60 -3.33 5.63
N THR A 54 2.00 -3.59 6.77
CA THR A 54 1.89 -4.94 7.37
C THR A 54 0.46 -5.48 7.44
N ALA A 55 -0.49 -4.83 6.81
CA ALA A 55 -1.92 -5.12 6.84
C ALA A 55 -2.62 -4.86 8.19
N PHE A 56 -1.89 -4.85 9.30
CA PHE A 56 -2.43 -4.57 10.63
C PHE A 56 -1.67 -3.42 11.29
N ASP A 57 -2.36 -2.65 12.12
CA ASP A 57 -1.72 -1.64 12.95
C ASP A 57 -0.77 -2.30 13.97
N ALA A 58 0.52 -2.14 13.72
CA ALA A 58 1.57 -2.77 14.52
C ALA A 58 1.65 -2.24 15.95
N ASP A 59 1.10 -1.06 16.24
CA ASP A 59 1.08 -0.51 17.60
C ASP A 59 -0.01 -1.16 18.46
N THR A 60 -1.00 -1.80 17.82
CA THR A 60 -2.13 -2.47 18.48
C THR A 60 -2.17 -3.98 18.26
N ALA A 61 -1.51 -4.49 17.21
CA ALA A 61 -1.43 -5.90 16.90
C ALA A 61 -0.09 -6.51 17.37
N ALA A 62 -0.04 -7.01 18.60
CA ALA A 62 1.17 -7.56 19.21
C ALA A 62 1.82 -8.73 18.42
N PHE A 63 1.13 -9.30 17.45
CA PHE A 63 1.66 -10.34 16.57
C PHE A 63 2.44 -9.79 15.37
N VAL A 64 2.39 -8.50 15.08
CA VAL A 64 3.23 -7.86 14.05
C VAL A 64 4.61 -7.60 14.64
N THR A 65 5.63 -8.11 13.99
CA THR A 65 7.02 -8.02 14.48
C THR A 65 7.75 -6.81 13.92
N SER A 66 8.84 -6.42 14.60
CA SER A 66 9.74 -5.37 14.09
C SER A 66 10.34 -5.74 12.73
N ASP A 67 10.68 -7.01 12.51
CA ASP A 67 11.24 -7.48 11.23
C ASP A 67 10.24 -7.31 10.08
N GLN A 68 8.96 -7.59 10.32
CA GLN A 68 7.91 -7.35 9.34
C GLN A 68 7.76 -5.86 9.02
N ARG A 69 7.77 -5.00 10.03
CA ARG A 69 7.67 -3.52 9.86
C ARG A 69 8.85 -2.95 9.07
N ASN A 70 10.03 -3.56 9.19
CA ASN A 70 11.26 -3.11 8.54
C ASN A 70 11.62 -3.92 7.28
N ALA A 71 10.73 -4.83 6.83
CA ALA A 71 10.99 -5.64 5.65
C ALA A 71 11.03 -4.76 4.38
N ASN A 72 12.08 -4.92 3.57
CA ASN A 72 12.26 -4.26 2.28
C ASN A 72 12.19 -2.71 2.31
N ILE A 73 12.48 -2.05 3.44
CA ILE A 73 12.44 -0.58 3.54
C ILE A 73 13.82 0.09 3.41
N LYS A 74 14.89 -0.68 3.42
CA LYS A 74 16.25 -0.13 3.29
C LYS A 74 16.38 0.60 1.96
N PHE A 75 16.85 1.85 2.00
CA PHE A 75 17.23 2.59 0.81
C PHE A 75 18.53 2.02 0.24
N ASP A 76 18.48 1.45 -0.95
CA ASP A 76 19.61 0.78 -1.60
C ASP A 76 19.39 0.76 -3.13
N GLN A 77 19.76 1.85 -3.80
CA GLN A 77 19.58 1.97 -5.26
C GLN A 77 20.44 0.98 -6.05
N ASP A 78 21.65 0.68 -5.57
CA ASP A 78 22.51 -0.30 -6.24
C ASP A 78 21.94 -1.73 -6.11
N GLY A 79 21.39 -2.05 -4.95
CA GLY A 79 20.64 -3.29 -4.75
C GLY A 79 19.38 -3.34 -5.61
N ALA A 80 18.66 -2.23 -5.72
CA ALA A 80 17.47 -2.11 -6.56
C ALA A 80 17.79 -2.36 -8.05
N LYS A 81 18.86 -1.76 -8.58
CA LYS A 81 19.33 -2.00 -9.96
C LYS A 81 19.63 -3.47 -10.23
N LYS A 82 20.28 -4.17 -9.28
CA LYS A 82 20.56 -5.61 -9.40
C LYS A 82 19.28 -6.46 -9.39
N LEU A 83 18.28 -6.07 -8.58
CA LEU A 83 16.99 -6.74 -8.55
C LEU A 83 16.20 -6.50 -9.83
N LEU A 84 16.26 -5.29 -10.44
CA LEU A 84 15.70 -5.01 -11.75
C LEU A 84 16.34 -5.89 -12.83
N ASP A 85 17.67 -6.05 -12.79
CA ASP A 85 18.39 -6.94 -13.71
C ASP A 85 17.92 -8.40 -13.55
N ALA A 86 17.68 -8.84 -12.31
CA ALA A 86 17.17 -10.19 -12.01
C ALA A 86 15.72 -10.38 -12.47
N ALA A 87 14.92 -9.32 -12.49
CA ALA A 87 13.57 -9.30 -13.06
C ALA A 87 13.57 -9.16 -14.59
N ASN A 88 14.75 -9.18 -15.23
CA ASN A 88 14.94 -8.95 -16.66
C ASN A 88 14.41 -7.59 -17.17
N VAL A 89 14.37 -6.59 -16.31
CA VAL A 89 14.09 -5.18 -16.63
C VAL A 89 15.42 -4.47 -16.79
N LYS A 90 15.90 -4.32 -18.03
CA LYS A 90 17.26 -3.84 -18.37
C LYS A 90 17.18 -2.79 -19.45
N ASP A 91 18.14 -1.89 -19.46
CA ASP A 91 18.41 -1.04 -20.61
C ASP A 91 18.95 -1.92 -21.75
N GLN A 92 18.16 -2.14 -22.79
CA GLN A 92 18.48 -3.04 -23.90
C GLN A 92 18.99 -2.30 -25.13
N ASP A 93 18.69 -1.02 -25.27
CA ASP A 93 19.09 -0.19 -26.42
C ASP A 93 20.19 0.82 -26.07
N GLY A 94 20.52 0.99 -24.79
CA GLY A 94 21.66 1.81 -24.33
C GLY A 94 21.32 3.28 -24.17
N ASP A 95 20.03 3.64 -24.04
CA ASP A 95 19.59 5.04 -23.86
C ASP A 95 19.65 5.53 -22.41
N GLY A 96 19.86 4.62 -21.45
CA GLY A 96 19.96 4.88 -20.03
C GLY A 96 18.69 4.55 -19.26
N ASP A 97 17.55 4.38 -19.91
CA ASP A 97 16.29 3.94 -19.34
C ASP A 97 16.16 2.41 -19.46
N ARG A 98 15.40 1.81 -18.58
CA ARG A 98 15.18 0.35 -18.59
C ARG A 98 13.97 -0.02 -19.43
N ASP A 99 14.05 -1.14 -20.12
CA ASP A 99 13.01 -1.71 -20.95
C ASP A 99 12.26 -2.82 -20.26
N LEU A 100 11.05 -3.09 -20.77
CA LEU A 100 10.33 -4.31 -20.51
C LEU A 100 11.07 -5.53 -21.08
N PRO A 101 10.88 -6.75 -20.54
CA PRO A 101 11.59 -7.94 -21.02
C PRO A 101 11.41 -8.24 -22.53
N ASN A 102 10.37 -7.70 -23.17
CA ASN A 102 10.10 -7.82 -24.60
C ASN A 102 10.80 -6.73 -25.46
N GLY A 103 11.63 -5.87 -24.87
CA GLY A 103 12.34 -4.79 -25.53
C GLY A 103 11.52 -3.54 -25.81
N GLN A 104 10.32 -3.43 -25.26
CA GLN A 104 9.53 -2.21 -25.32
C GLN A 104 10.00 -1.25 -24.21
N GLU A 105 9.99 0.04 -24.50
CA GLU A 105 10.26 1.08 -23.51
C GLU A 105 9.36 0.90 -22.27
N PHE A 106 9.97 0.96 -21.08
CA PHE A 106 9.23 0.81 -19.82
C PHE A 106 8.96 2.17 -19.19
N ARG A 107 7.73 2.63 -19.33
CA ARG A 107 7.25 3.85 -18.69
C ARG A 107 6.18 3.54 -17.65
N LEU A 108 6.37 4.06 -16.44
CA LEU A 108 5.35 4.08 -15.39
C LEU A 108 4.60 5.42 -15.39
N ASN A 109 3.27 5.34 -15.31
CA ASN A 109 2.44 6.52 -15.14
C ASN A 109 1.74 6.46 -13.78
N ILE A 110 2.03 7.43 -12.90
CA ILE A 110 1.38 7.56 -11.61
C ILE A 110 0.34 8.66 -11.71
N GLN A 111 -0.93 8.28 -11.75
CA GLN A 111 -2.02 9.22 -11.47
C GLN A 111 -2.25 9.26 -9.95
N PHE A 112 -2.45 10.45 -9.39
CA PHE A 112 -2.71 10.61 -7.97
C PHE A 112 -3.68 11.76 -7.73
N ALA A 113 -4.36 11.71 -6.58
CA ALA A 113 -5.19 12.79 -6.09
C ALA A 113 -4.63 13.28 -4.75
N THR A 114 -4.46 14.60 -4.58
CA THR A 114 -3.90 15.19 -3.35
C THR A 114 -4.73 14.93 -2.10
N GLN A 115 -6.01 14.57 -2.27
CA GLN A 115 -6.84 14.06 -1.18
C GLN A 115 -6.34 12.71 -0.64
N GLY A 116 -5.71 11.89 -1.48
CA GLY A 116 -5.23 10.54 -1.13
C GLY A 116 -3.76 10.47 -0.75
N VAL A 117 -2.93 11.35 -1.34
CA VAL A 117 -1.49 11.39 -1.09
C VAL A 117 -0.94 12.79 -1.35
N ALA A 118 0.01 13.25 -0.55
CA ALA A 118 0.69 14.53 -0.79
C ALA A 118 1.53 14.47 -2.06
N ALA A 119 1.49 15.53 -2.87
CA ALA A 119 2.24 15.62 -4.13
C ALA A 119 3.74 15.39 -3.93
N GLN A 120 4.33 15.97 -2.88
CA GLN A 120 5.75 15.80 -2.55
C GLN A 120 6.17 14.34 -2.37
N VAL A 121 5.28 13.49 -1.81
CA VAL A 121 5.57 12.05 -1.67
C VAL A 121 5.66 11.39 -3.03
N VAL A 122 4.73 11.71 -3.94
CA VAL A 122 4.69 11.14 -5.29
C VAL A 122 5.90 11.61 -6.11
N GLU A 123 6.25 12.89 -6.03
CA GLU A 123 7.39 13.49 -6.71
C GLU A 123 8.72 12.83 -6.30
N ILE A 124 8.94 12.67 -4.98
CA ILE A 124 10.15 12.02 -4.46
C ILE A 124 10.24 10.57 -4.95
N ILE A 125 9.14 9.83 -4.90
CA ILE A 125 9.13 8.42 -5.32
C ILE A 125 9.35 8.31 -6.83
N ALA A 126 8.70 9.15 -7.64
CA ALA A 126 8.91 9.17 -9.09
C ALA A 126 10.37 9.44 -9.44
N GLN A 127 11.00 10.41 -8.78
CA GLN A 127 12.43 10.68 -8.95
C GLN A 127 13.29 9.49 -8.53
N ASN A 128 13.02 8.89 -7.35
CA ASN A 128 13.79 7.74 -6.87
C ASN A 128 13.69 6.52 -7.80
N TRP A 129 12.53 6.32 -8.45
CA TRP A 129 12.36 5.27 -9.44
C TRP A 129 13.08 5.60 -10.75
N SER A 130 13.07 6.86 -11.18
CA SER A 130 13.83 7.32 -12.32
C SER A 130 15.35 7.18 -12.10
N ASP A 131 15.85 7.39 -10.89
CA ASP A 131 17.27 7.23 -10.52
C ASP A 131 17.79 5.78 -10.67
N VAL A 132 16.89 4.81 -10.67
CA VAL A 132 17.22 3.40 -10.94
C VAL A 132 16.91 2.96 -12.37
N GLY A 133 16.58 3.92 -13.25
CA GLY A 133 16.33 3.71 -14.68
C GLY A 133 14.89 3.36 -15.04
N ILE A 134 13.93 3.58 -14.15
CA ILE A 134 12.50 3.37 -14.46
C ILE A 134 11.85 4.72 -14.77
N THR A 135 11.70 5.04 -16.05
CA THR A 135 11.07 6.28 -16.49
C THR A 135 9.68 6.42 -15.87
N THR A 136 9.50 7.44 -15.03
CA THR A 136 8.27 7.63 -14.27
C THR A 136 7.69 9.01 -14.51
N SER A 137 6.43 9.07 -14.96
CA SER A 137 5.65 10.30 -15.07
C SER A 137 4.58 10.37 -14.01
N ILE A 138 4.23 11.58 -13.60
CA ILE A 138 3.18 11.83 -12.60
C ILE A 138 2.10 12.75 -13.17
N LYS A 139 0.85 12.51 -12.80
CA LYS A 139 -0.30 13.35 -13.17
C LYS A 139 -1.21 13.50 -11.96
N GLU A 140 -1.35 14.72 -11.48
CA GLU A 140 -2.39 15.05 -10.50
C GLU A 140 -3.76 15.08 -11.19
N VAL A 141 -4.73 14.43 -10.57
CA VAL A 141 -6.12 14.34 -11.03
C VAL A 141 -7.08 14.56 -9.86
N THR A 142 -8.36 14.74 -10.14
CA THR A 142 -9.38 14.75 -9.10
C THR A 142 -9.57 13.35 -8.50
N SER A 143 -10.10 13.27 -7.27
CA SER A 143 -10.42 11.97 -6.66
C SER A 143 -11.39 11.15 -7.52
N ASP A 144 -12.36 11.81 -8.17
CA ASP A 144 -13.34 11.12 -9.01
C ASP A 144 -12.69 10.56 -10.28
N GLU A 145 -11.82 11.34 -10.95
CA GLU A 145 -11.04 10.88 -12.10
C GLU A 145 -10.13 9.71 -11.71
N TYR A 146 -9.41 9.83 -10.58
CA TYR A 146 -8.58 8.74 -10.06
C TYR A 146 -9.39 7.45 -9.85
N ARG A 147 -10.57 7.56 -9.22
CA ARG A 147 -11.44 6.41 -8.95
C ARG A 147 -12.03 5.82 -10.24
N ALA A 148 -12.32 6.65 -11.23
CA ALA A 148 -12.76 6.20 -12.55
C ALA A 148 -11.67 5.37 -13.25
N SER A 149 -10.45 5.91 -13.37
CA SER A 149 -9.30 5.19 -13.94
C SER A 149 -8.96 3.90 -13.18
N GLN A 150 -9.05 3.94 -11.84
CA GLN A 150 -8.87 2.77 -11.00
C GLN A 150 -9.91 1.67 -11.31
N SER A 151 -11.18 2.05 -11.44
CA SER A 151 -12.28 1.12 -11.73
C SER A 151 -12.21 0.57 -13.15
N ALA A 152 -11.68 1.34 -14.09
CA ALA A 152 -11.42 0.93 -15.46
C ALA A 152 -10.18 0.03 -15.63
N ASN A 153 -9.43 -0.21 -14.56
CA ASN A 153 -8.18 -0.96 -14.56
C ASN A 153 -7.07 -0.36 -15.45
N GLU A 154 -7.03 0.99 -15.53
CA GLU A 154 -6.13 1.74 -16.42
C GLU A 154 -4.85 2.24 -15.73
N LEU A 155 -4.76 2.14 -14.41
CA LEU A 155 -3.60 2.62 -13.65
C LEU A 155 -2.45 1.62 -13.71
N ASP A 156 -1.22 2.07 -13.92
CA ASP A 156 0.00 1.26 -13.72
C ASP A 156 0.30 1.10 -12.22
N VAL A 157 0.14 2.21 -11.48
CA VAL A 157 0.43 2.30 -10.04
C VAL A 157 -0.76 2.86 -9.31
N HIS A 158 -1.21 2.14 -8.32
CA HIS A 158 -2.23 2.60 -7.39
C HIS A 158 -1.56 3.24 -6.18
N VAL A 159 -2.00 4.42 -5.79
CA VAL A 159 -1.49 5.13 -4.63
C VAL A 159 -2.63 5.77 -3.84
N TRP A 160 -2.63 5.55 -2.54
CA TRP A 160 -3.56 6.18 -1.61
C TRP A 160 -3.02 6.15 -0.19
N ASN A 161 -3.58 6.99 0.66
CA ASN A 161 -3.33 6.91 2.09
C ASN A 161 -4.09 5.72 2.68
N LYS A 162 -3.37 4.73 3.18
CA LYS A 162 -3.93 3.56 3.86
C LYS A 162 -3.66 3.64 5.36
N GLY A 163 -4.73 3.55 6.14
CA GLY A 163 -4.62 3.22 7.55
C GLY A 163 -4.51 1.71 7.71
N GLU A 164 -3.66 1.27 8.60
CA GLU A 164 -3.64 -0.13 9.00
C GLU A 164 -4.78 -0.34 10.03
N PRO A 165 -5.74 -1.24 9.76
CA PRO A 165 -6.84 -1.46 10.67
C PRO A 165 -6.40 -2.12 11.97
N LEU A 166 -7.14 -1.86 13.04
CA LEU A 166 -7.02 -2.61 14.26
C LEU A 166 -7.47 -4.06 14.02
N ALA A 167 -6.73 -5.02 14.55
CA ALA A 167 -7.02 -6.45 14.38
C ALA A 167 -8.44 -6.86 14.82
N VAL A 168 -9.05 -6.10 15.72
CA VAL A 168 -10.42 -6.34 16.20
C VAL A 168 -11.51 -5.89 15.22
N PHE A 169 -11.17 -5.08 14.20
CA PHE A 169 -12.13 -4.53 13.24
C PHE A 169 -12.11 -5.25 11.89
N LEU A 170 -11.48 -6.41 11.79
CA LEU A 170 -11.37 -7.17 10.56
C LEU A 170 -12.68 -7.87 10.16
N GLY A 171 -13.77 -7.13 10.17
CA GLY A 171 -15.00 -7.57 9.51
C GLY A 171 -14.94 -7.43 7.98
N ASP A 172 -14.12 -6.53 7.46
CA ASP A 172 -13.92 -6.32 6.02
C ASP A 172 -12.52 -6.76 5.59
N THR A 173 -12.40 -8.03 5.22
CA THR A 173 -11.15 -8.61 4.73
C THR A 173 -10.80 -8.17 3.31
N ALA A 174 -11.73 -7.59 2.57
CA ALA A 174 -11.54 -7.20 1.18
C ALA A 174 -10.48 -6.11 0.99
N GLU A 175 -10.17 -5.32 2.03
CA GLU A 175 -9.07 -4.35 1.99
C GLU A 175 -7.69 -4.94 2.23
N LEU A 176 -7.63 -6.09 2.93
CA LEU A 176 -6.40 -6.66 3.44
C LEU A 176 -5.91 -7.84 2.63
N VAL A 177 -6.83 -8.47 1.91
CA VAL A 177 -6.62 -9.75 1.27
C VAL A 177 -6.92 -9.66 -0.22
N PRO A 178 -6.12 -10.31 -1.06
CA PRO A 178 -6.44 -10.42 -2.49
C PRO A 178 -7.87 -10.98 -2.71
N PRO A 179 -8.56 -10.54 -3.72
CA PRO A 179 -8.06 -9.86 -4.93
C PRO A 179 -7.82 -8.35 -4.81
N PHE A 180 -7.95 -7.71 -3.65
CA PHE A 180 -7.76 -6.27 -3.44
C PHE A 180 -8.61 -5.38 -4.37
N ALA A 181 -9.84 -5.78 -4.63
CA ALA A 181 -10.71 -5.10 -5.57
C ALA A 181 -11.72 -4.15 -4.92
N SER A 182 -11.73 -4.04 -3.57
CA SER A 182 -12.66 -3.18 -2.86
C SER A 182 -12.45 -1.70 -3.17
N TYR A 183 -13.50 -0.90 -3.08
CA TYR A 183 -13.46 0.55 -3.29
C TYR A 183 -12.41 1.26 -2.43
N PHE A 184 -12.27 0.86 -1.18
CA PHE A 184 -11.27 1.42 -0.25
C PHE A 184 -9.89 0.77 -0.39
N GLY A 185 -9.81 -0.39 -1.07
CA GLY A 185 -8.55 -1.02 -1.45
C GLY A 185 -7.83 -0.26 -2.56
N LEU A 186 -6.64 -0.70 -2.90
CA LEU A 186 -5.90 -0.12 -4.02
C LEU A 186 -6.30 -0.73 -5.38
N ARG A 187 -7.23 -1.68 -5.38
CA ARG A 187 -7.80 -2.33 -6.59
C ARG A 187 -6.76 -2.88 -7.58
N ASN A 188 -5.63 -3.34 -7.08
CA ASN A 188 -4.54 -3.87 -7.89
C ASN A 188 -4.75 -5.30 -8.41
N GLY A 189 -5.88 -5.95 -8.07
CA GLY A 189 -6.27 -7.30 -8.46
C GLY A 189 -7.65 -7.40 -9.13
N MET A 190 -8.09 -6.40 -9.87
CA MET A 190 -9.44 -6.33 -10.47
C MET A 190 -9.77 -7.53 -11.35
N LEU A 191 -8.83 -7.97 -12.19
CA LEU A 191 -9.10 -9.13 -13.07
C LEU A 191 -9.04 -10.48 -12.34
N TRP A 192 -8.38 -10.55 -11.16
CA TRP A 192 -8.49 -11.72 -10.29
C TRP A 192 -9.88 -11.84 -9.69
N GLU A 193 -10.45 -10.70 -9.23
CA GLU A 193 -11.84 -10.67 -8.75
C GLU A 193 -12.82 -11.08 -9.83
N GLN A 194 -12.66 -10.55 -11.04
CA GLN A 194 -13.50 -10.91 -12.18
C GLN A 194 -13.45 -12.41 -12.47
N TYR A 195 -12.24 -13.01 -12.44
CA TYR A 195 -12.06 -14.44 -12.62
C TYR A 195 -12.81 -15.26 -11.55
N ILE A 196 -12.68 -14.87 -10.29
CA ILE A 196 -13.32 -15.55 -9.16
C ILE A 196 -14.86 -15.42 -9.28
N ASN A 197 -15.37 -14.21 -9.51
CA ASN A 197 -16.81 -13.93 -9.57
C ASN A 197 -17.51 -14.57 -10.78
N THR A 198 -16.78 -14.82 -11.87
CA THR A 198 -17.32 -15.45 -13.08
C THR A 198 -17.05 -16.95 -13.14
N ASN A 199 -16.49 -17.56 -12.09
CA ASN A 199 -16.05 -18.96 -12.07
C ASN A 199 -15.11 -19.29 -13.24
N GLY A 200 -14.16 -18.41 -13.52
CA GLY A 200 -13.10 -18.59 -14.50
C GLY A 200 -13.50 -18.29 -15.95
N LYS A 201 -14.67 -17.70 -16.19
CA LYS A 201 -15.11 -17.36 -17.56
C LYS A 201 -14.48 -16.08 -18.08
N GLU A 202 -14.14 -15.15 -17.19
CA GLU A 202 -13.56 -13.86 -17.53
C GLU A 202 -12.44 -13.51 -16.53
N GLY A 203 -11.64 -12.51 -16.85
CA GLY A 203 -10.54 -12.06 -16.01
C GLY A 203 -9.27 -12.88 -16.15
N VAL A 204 -8.41 -12.82 -15.16
CA VAL A 204 -7.12 -13.51 -15.09
C VAL A 204 -7.11 -14.43 -13.88
N LYS A 205 -6.68 -15.67 -14.08
CA LYS A 205 -6.56 -16.64 -12.99
C LYS A 205 -5.54 -16.13 -11.96
N PRO A 206 -5.92 -15.98 -10.67
CA PRO A 206 -4.97 -15.60 -9.63
C PRO A 206 -3.93 -16.71 -9.40
N PRO A 207 -2.72 -16.36 -8.94
CA PRO A 207 -1.75 -17.34 -8.46
C PRO A 207 -2.27 -18.02 -7.17
N SER A 208 -1.78 -19.23 -6.88
CA SER A 208 -2.22 -20.02 -5.71
C SER A 208 -1.96 -19.33 -4.37
N THR A 209 -0.98 -18.42 -4.30
CA THR A 209 -0.70 -17.60 -3.13
C THR A 209 -1.87 -16.70 -2.74
N ILE A 210 -2.70 -16.30 -3.70
CA ILE A 210 -3.93 -15.54 -3.47
C ILE A 210 -4.97 -16.39 -2.74
N ASP A 211 -5.14 -17.64 -3.16
CA ASP A 211 -6.06 -18.58 -2.49
C ASP A 211 -5.61 -18.86 -1.05
N GLU A 212 -4.31 -18.98 -0.82
CA GLU A 212 -3.75 -19.15 0.54
C GLU A 212 -4.06 -17.94 1.42
N MET A 213 -3.86 -16.73 0.92
CA MET A 213 -4.18 -15.50 1.65
C MET A 213 -5.68 -15.38 1.94
N GLN A 214 -6.55 -15.72 0.99
CA GLN A 214 -8.01 -15.74 1.20
C GLN A 214 -8.41 -16.74 2.28
N ASN A 215 -7.81 -17.92 2.30
CA ASN A 215 -8.07 -18.93 3.32
C ASN A 215 -7.62 -18.46 4.71
N LEU A 216 -6.41 -17.88 4.82
CA LEU A 216 -5.90 -17.30 6.06
C LEU A 216 -6.83 -16.21 6.61
N ALA A 217 -7.33 -15.32 5.74
CA ALA A 217 -8.24 -14.26 6.15
C ALA A 217 -9.60 -14.81 6.58
N ARG A 218 -10.16 -15.78 5.86
CA ARG A 218 -11.41 -16.43 6.23
C ARG A 218 -11.27 -17.10 7.60
N ASP A 219 -10.21 -17.87 7.80
CA ASP A 219 -9.93 -18.52 9.08
C ASP A 219 -9.78 -17.49 10.20
N PHE A 220 -9.06 -16.39 9.94
CA PHE A 220 -8.87 -15.32 10.92
C PHE A 220 -10.19 -14.70 11.40
N THR A 221 -11.16 -14.51 10.51
CA THR A 221 -12.46 -13.93 10.86
C THR A 221 -13.38 -14.89 11.62
N THR A 222 -13.08 -16.20 11.60
CA THR A 222 -13.90 -17.20 12.30
C THR A 222 -13.48 -17.47 13.74
N VAL A 223 -12.33 -16.94 14.17
CA VAL A 223 -11.80 -17.15 15.52
C VAL A 223 -11.95 -15.89 16.38
N PRO A 224 -12.20 -16.01 17.69
CA PRO A 224 -12.27 -14.84 18.57
C PRO A 224 -10.97 -14.06 18.59
N ALA A 225 -11.08 -12.73 18.46
CA ALA A 225 -9.92 -11.84 18.50
C ALA A 225 -9.14 -11.98 19.84
N GLY A 226 -7.81 -11.84 19.77
CA GLY A 226 -6.93 -11.91 20.94
C GLY A 226 -6.60 -13.33 21.42
N THR A 227 -7.17 -14.38 20.80
CA THR A 227 -6.80 -15.76 21.11
C THR A 227 -5.44 -16.11 20.50
N ALA A 228 -4.76 -17.15 21.01
CA ALA A 228 -3.52 -17.65 20.43
C ALA A 228 -3.65 -18.01 18.95
N ARG A 229 -4.79 -18.60 18.56
CA ARG A 229 -5.08 -18.94 17.15
C ARG A 229 -5.29 -17.70 16.29
N SER A 230 -6.01 -16.68 16.77
CA SER A 230 -6.17 -15.40 16.09
C SER A 230 -4.82 -14.73 15.86
N ASN A 231 -3.97 -14.69 16.89
CA ASN A 231 -2.63 -14.09 16.79
C ASN A 231 -1.71 -14.87 15.84
N GLU A 232 -1.81 -16.18 15.79
CA GLU A 232 -1.07 -17.01 14.82
C GLU A 232 -1.48 -16.70 13.38
N LEU A 233 -2.79 -16.67 13.11
CA LEU A 233 -3.32 -16.36 11.78
C LEU A 233 -2.98 -14.93 11.36
N GLY A 234 -3.15 -13.96 12.24
CA GLY A 234 -2.77 -12.56 11.99
C GLY A 234 -1.29 -12.40 11.67
N ARG A 235 -0.41 -13.11 12.38
CA ARG A 235 1.04 -13.13 12.09
C ARG A 235 1.32 -13.69 10.69
N LYS A 236 0.64 -14.76 10.29
CA LYS A 236 0.80 -15.35 8.95
C LYS A 236 0.35 -14.38 7.85
N ILE A 237 -0.78 -13.68 8.05
CA ILE A 237 -1.26 -12.67 7.11
C ILE A 237 -0.24 -11.53 6.99
N ALA A 238 0.23 -10.98 8.11
CA ALA A 238 1.24 -9.92 8.11
C ALA A 238 2.55 -10.39 7.44
N GLN A 239 2.97 -11.63 7.69
CA GLN A 239 4.16 -12.21 7.07
C GLN A 239 4.01 -12.29 5.54
N ARG A 240 2.89 -12.84 5.05
CA ARG A 240 2.64 -12.94 3.60
C ARG A 240 2.55 -11.56 2.96
N THR A 241 1.93 -10.57 3.62
CA THR A 241 1.83 -9.21 3.11
C THR A 241 3.21 -8.60 2.82
N VAL A 242 4.18 -8.79 3.70
CA VAL A 242 5.54 -8.25 3.51
C VAL A 242 6.44 -9.11 2.63
N GLU A 243 6.21 -10.43 2.57
CA GLU A 243 6.93 -11.34 1.69
C GLU A 243 6.53 -11.16 0.22
N ASP A 244 5.23 -11.11 -0.05
CA ASP A 244 4.70 -10.91 -1.41
C ASP A 244 4.79 -9.46 -1.87
N LEU A 245 4.91 -8.53 -0.95
CA LEU A 245 5.10 -7.09 -1.20
C LEU A 245 4.07 -6.54 -2.22
N PHE A 246 2.81 -6.90 -2.05
CA PHE A 246 1.72 -6.36 -2.87
C PHE A 246 1.48 -4.88 -2.64
N PHE A 247 1.88 -4.40 -1.48
CA PHE A 247 1.82 -3.01 -1.06
C PHE A 247 3.19 -2.54 -0.60
N ILE A 248 3.62 -1.38 -1.06
CA ILE A 248 4.87 -0.74 -0.67
C ILE A 248 4.51 0.40 0.29
N GLY A 249 4.83 0.21 1.57
CA GLY A 249 4.69 1.23 2.59
C GLY A 249 5.79 2.30 2.48
N THR A 250 5.48 3.50 2.94
CA THR A 250 6.40 4.62 2.91
C THR A 250 6.75 5.12 4.32
N VAL A 251 6.00 6.09 4.80
CA VAL A 251 6.15 6.71 6.12
C VAL A 251 4.81 6.74 6.83
N LYS A 252 4.74 6.18 8.02
CA LYS A 252 3.56 6.30 8.89
C LYS A 252 3.54 7.74 9.44
N ALA A 253 2.58 8.52 8.97
CA ALA A 253 2.46 9.92 9.35
C ALA A 253 1.96 10.07 10.80
N VAL A 254 2.40 11.10 11.48
CA VAL A 254 1.78 11.59 12.72
C VAL A 254 0.67 12.56 12.33
N ALA A 255 -0.54 12.33 12.83
CA ALA A 255 -1.64 13.28 12.69
C ALA A 255 -1.86 13.98 14.06
N PRO A 256 -1.26 15.15 14.28
CA PRO A 256 -1.46 15.88 15.52
C PRO A 256 -2.93 16.33 15.63
N ILE A 257 -3.48 16.22 16.82
CA ILE A 257 -4.83 16.70 17.13
C ILE A 257 -4.68 18.08 17.81
N TYR A 258 -5.27 19.09 17.19
CA TYR A 258 -5.32 20.43 17.76
C TYR A 258 -6.73 20.70 18.28
N PHE A 259 -6.82 21.26 19.48
CA PHE A 259 -8.07 21.70 20.06
C PHE A 259 -7.85 23.00 20.85
N SER A 260 -8.93 23.77 21.00
CA SER A 260 -8.89 25.02 21.76
C SER A 260 -8.62 24.77 23.24
N ASN A 261 -7.79 25.58 23.86
CA ASN A 261 -7.59 25.58 25.31
C ASN A 261 -8.86 25.93 26.11
N ASN A 262 -9.87 26.51 25.43
CA ASN A 262 -11.17 26.83 26.02
C ASN A 262 -12.16 25.64 25.98
N LEU A 263 -11.74 24.49 25.39
CA LEU A 263 -12.58 23.31 25.33
C LEU A 263 -12.51 22.54 26.64
N SER A 264 -13.66 22.38 27.30
CA SER A 264 -13.83 21.64 28.56
C SER A 264 -14.47 20.27 28.30
N ASN A 265 -14.25 19.36 29.25
CA ASN A 265 -14.74 17.98 29.20
C ASN A 265 -14.23 17.17 28.00
N PHE A 266 -13.20 17.64 27.33
CA PHE A 266 -12.54 16.92 26.25
C PHE A 266 -11.47 15.98 26.79
N LYS A 267 -11.47 14.74 26.30
CA LYS A 267 -10.39 13.77 26.57
C LYS A 267 -9.67 13.45 25.26
N VAL A 268 -8.35 13.64 25.27
CA VAL A 268 -7.52 13.22 24.12
C VAL A 268 -7.65 11.70 23.97
N PRO A 269 -8.06 11.18 22.80
CA PRO A 269 -8.16 9.75 22.60
C PRO A 269 -6.76 9.13 22.56
N VAL A 270 -6.61 7.98 23.17
CA VAL A 270 -5.37 7.19 23.11
C VAL A 270 -5.17 6.62 21.70
N THR A 271 -6.26 6.30 21.03
CA THR A 271 -6.28 5.74 19.67
C THR A 271 -7.30 6.50 18.84
N SER A 272 -6.95 6.80 17.60
CA SER A 272 -7.85 7.41 16.64
C SER A 272 -7.76 6.65 15.31
N SER A 273 -8.92 6.34 14.72
CA SER A 273 -9.03 5.73 13.41
C SER A 273 -10.12 6.44 12.60
N TYR A 274 -10.26 6.08 11.33
CA TYR A 274 -11.33 6.62 10.50
C TYR A 274 -12.72 6.39 11.10
N SER A 275 -12.98 5.20 11.61
CA SER A 275 -14.26 4.81 12.21
C SER A 275 -14.38 5.17 13.69
N TYR A 276 -13.32 5.63 14.34
CA TYR A 276 -13.29 5.98 15.73
C TYR A 276 -12.61 7.34 15.91
N TYR A 277 -13.34 8.28 16.50
CA TYR A 277 -12.91 9.62 16.82
C TYR A 277 -12.76 10.61 15.63
N ARG A 278 -12.21 10.23 14.48
CA ARG A 278 -12.03 11.15 13.35
C ARG A 278 -13.37 11.59 12.75
N THR A 279 -14.27 10.64 12.52
CA THR A 279 -15.58 10.89 11.91
C THR A 279 -16.65 11.14 12.96
N PHE A 280 -16.53 10.48 14.11
CA PHE A 280 -17.47 10.57 15.22
C PHE A 280 -16.71 10.90 16.51
N PRO A 281 -16.48 12.19 16.82
CA PRO A 281 -15.79 12.58 18.04
C PRO A 281 -16.50 12.01 19.28
N TYR A 282 -15.75 11.30 20.11
CA TYR A 282 -16.29 10.63 21.29
C TYR A 282 -16.82 11.64 22.29
N LEU A 283 -18.10 11.51 22.67
CA LEU A 283 -18.77 12.36 23.64
C LEU A 283 -18.79 13.86 23.29
N ALA A 284 -18.72 14.23 22.00
CA ALA A 284 -18.77 15.62 21.58
C ALA A 284 -19.96 16.42 22.18
N PRO A 285 -21.18 15.85 22.40
CA PRO A 285 -22.25 16.55 23.07
C PRO A 285 -21.98 16.94 24.54
N GLN A 286 -20.95 16.38 25.16
CA GLN A 286 -20.54 16.69 26.53
C GLN A 286 -19.45 17.76 26.61
N TRP A 287 -18.89 18.17 25.47
CA TRP A 287 -17.90 19.23 25.42
C TRP A 287 -18.55 20.59 25.64
N SER A 288 -17.84 21.47 26.29
CA SER A 288 -18.24 22.85 26.48
C SER A 288 -17.09 23.80 26.19
N LEU A 289 -17.41 25.00 25.79
CA LEU A 289 -16.45 26.11 25.66
C LEU A 289 -16.55 26.95 26.95
N ASN A 290 -15.40 27.25 27.54
CA ASN A 290 -15.29 28.19 28.67
C ASN A 290 -15.16 29.63 28.19
#